data_6e2569d9ce728eb7c29a30d206e52267
#
_entry.id   6e2569d9ce728eb7c29a30d206e52267
#
_cell.length_a   1.000
_cell.length_b   1.000
_cell.length_c   1.000
_cell.angle_alpha   90.00
_cell.angle_beta   90.00
_cell.angle_gamma   90.00
#
_symmetry.space_group_name_H-M   'P 1'
#
loop_
_entity.id
_entity.type
_entity.pdbx_description
1 polymer ?
#
loop_
_entity_poly.entity_id
_entity_poly.type
_entity_poly.pdbx_seq_one_letter_code
_entity_poly.pdbx_strand_id
1 'polypeptide(L)'
;FYGRFLDADGAVYPVENGTRFALEEYKYIVLGREADGRYILECETEGACGNVYLGELLPLETMPDLAKATLEELRTDGEDAEGDEELRKRFFASFDADAFGGNIADYKRKVNAMQNVGGLKVYPAWNGGGTVKLVLIDQGWRRPTETELAALQKEIDPESKGEGYGIAPIGHKVTVEGVTEVRCNIALQLSVAEDVTKGTVLTKLTEGFSAYFEELRKNWADSDFLTVRISHLESRALETDGVVDVLDCGINGGSGKLI
;
A
#
# COMPACT_ATOMS: atom_id res chain seq x y z
N PHE A 1 -25.96 24.74 -5.43
CA PHE A 1 -25.71 26.05 -4.85
C PHE A 1 -26.88 26.46 -3.96
N TYR A 2 -26.60 27.39 -3.03
CA TYR A 2 -27.59 28.13 -2.32
C TYR A 2 -27.68 29.55 -2.86
N GLY A 3 -28.89 30.03 -3.08
CA GLY A 3 -29.14 31.41 -3.50
C GLY A 3 -30.23 32.07 -2.68
N ARG A 4 -30.24 33.40 -2.73
CA ARG A 4 -31.24 34.23 -2.04
C ARG A 4 -31.80 35.25 -2.98
N PHE A 5 -33.15 35.39 -2.94
CA PHE A 5 -33.91 36.33 -3.71
C PHE A 5 -34.68 37.26 -2.76
N LEU A 6 -34.51 38.54 -2.92
CA LEU A 6 -35.10 39.54 -2.05
C LEU A 6 -35.87 40.58 -2.84
N ASP A 7 -36.99 41.07 -2.29
CA ASP A 7 -37.72 42.22 -2.77
C ASP A 7 -37.08 43.56 -2.31
N ALA A 8 -37.68 44.69 -2.64
CA ALA A 8 -37.20 46.01 -2.29
C ALA A 8 -37.21 46.28 -0.76
N ASP A 9 -38.05 45.57 0.00
CA ASP A 9 -38.16 45.68 1.45
C ASP A 9 -37.17 44.71 2.17
N GLY A 10 -36.45 43.88 1.42
CA GLY A 10 -35.51 42.88 1.95
C GLY A 10 -36.18 41.59 2.40
N ALA A 11 -37.48 41.39 2.10
CA ALA A 11 -38.15 40.13 2.36
C ALA A 11 -37.84 39.09 1.27
N VAL A 12 -38.00 37.80 1.60
CA VAL A 12 -37.71 36.71 0.65
C VAL A 12 -38.72 36.76 -0.50
N TYR A 13 -38.22 37.04 -1.70
CA TYR A 13 -38.99 37.04 -2.93
C TYR A 13 -39.32 35.62 -3.38
N PRO A 14 -40.61 35.29 -3.65
CA PRO A 14 -40.98 33.95 -4.08
C PRO A 14 -40.55 33.71 -5.52
N VAL A 15 -39.81 32.67 -5.73
CA VAL A 15 -39.33 32.21 -7.07
C VAL A 15 -39.85 30.80 -7.31
N GLU A 16 -40.41 30.58 -8.49
CA GLU A 16 -40.90 29.25 -8.89
C GLU A 16 -39.79 28.32 -9.28
N ASN A 17 -39.93 27.03 -9.04
CA ASN A 17 -39.02 26.01 -9.51
C ASN A 17 -38.94 26.02 -11.04
N GLY A 18 -37.74 25.89 -11.58
CA GLY A 18 -37.51 25.98 -13.02
C GLY A 18 -37.17 27.38 -13.51
N THR A 19 -37.33 28.43 -12.67
CA THR A 19 -36.88 29.79 -13.05
C THR A 19 -35.35 29.82 -13.23
N ARG A 20 -34.93 30.56 -14.24
CA ARG A 20 -33.53 30.62 -14.68
C ARG A 20 -32.90 31.96 -14.40
N PHE A 21 -31.65 31.90 -13.99
CA PHE A 21 -30.84 33.08 -13.73
C PHE A 21 -29.49 32.91 -14.46
N ALA A 22 -28.81 34.00 -14.77
CA ALA A 22 -27.48 34.04 -15.33
C ALA A 22 -26.49 34.62 -14.30
N LEU A 23 -25.30 34.07 -14.25
CA LEU A 23 -24.14 34.64 -13.60
C LEU A 23 -22.94 34.38 -14.50
N GLU A 24 -22.31 35.45 -14.95
CA GLU A 24 -21.31 35.40 -16.01
C GLU A 24 -21.81 34.66 -17.26
N GLU A 25 -21.09 33.68 -17.77
CA GLU A 25 -21.48 32.86 -18.92
C GLU A 25 -22.39 31.68 -18.56
N TYR A 26 -22.67 31.44 -17.29
CA TYR A 26 -23.39 30.25 -16.81
C TYR A 26 -24.85 30.57 -16.47
N LYS A 27 -25.69 29.55 -16.67
CA LYS A 27 -27.12 29.62 -16.30
C LYS A 27 -27.38 28.70 -15.12
N TYR A 28 -28.21 29.18 -14.20
CA TYR A 28 -28.62 28.46 -13.00
C TYR A 28 -30.12 28.33 -12.97
N ILE A 29 -30.60 27.13 -12.70
CA ILE A 29 -32.03 26.81 -12.58
C ILE A 29 -32.41 26.62 -11.11
N VAL A 30 -33.53 27.16 -10.69
CA VAL A 30 -34.07 26.97 -9.33
C VAL A 30 -34.72 25.62 -9.22
N LEU A 31 -34.24 24.79 -8.29
CA LEU A 31 -34.77 23.45 -8.03
C LEU A 31 -35.79 23.42 -6.87
N GLY A 32 -35.63 24.30 -5.89
CA GLY A 32 -36.50 24.31 -4.73
C GLY A 32 -36.14 25.39 -3.70
N ARG A 33 -36.91 25.44 -2.62
CA ARG A 33 -36.69 26.37 -1.51
C ARG A 33 -36.55 25.59 -0.20
N GLU A 34 -35.55 25.95 0.59
CA GLU A 34 -35.29 25.42 1.93
C GLU A 34 -36.17 26.12 2.99
N ALA A 35 -36.31 25.50 4.15
CA ALA A 35 -37.12 26.04 5.25
C ALA A 35 -36.58 27.36 5.83
N ASP A 36 -35.27 27.61 5.66
CA ASP A 36 -34.57 28.85 6.09
C ASP A 36 -34.74 30.01 5.11
N GLY A 37 -35.47 29.81 4.01
CA GLY A 37 -35.77 30.80 3.00
C GLY A 37 -34.74 30.88 1.87
N ARG A 38 -33.64 30.11 1.90
CA ARG A 38 -32.71 29.97 0.80
C ARG A 38 -33.27 29.09 -0.31
N TYR A 39 -32.81 29.29 -1.50
CA TYR A 39 -33.17 28.50 -2.68
C TYR A 39 -32.02 27.60 -3.09
N ILE A 40 -32.35 26.42 -3.60
CA ILE A 40 -31.40 25.51 -4.20
C ILE A 40 -31.35 25.80 -5.70
N LEU A 41 -30.18 26.05 -6.20
CA LEU A 41 -29.91 26.26 -7.62
C LEU A 41 -28.92 25.22 -8.15
N GLU A 42 -29.09 24.85 -9.41
CA GLU A 42 -28.19 23.99 -10.15
C GLU A 42 -27.64 24.75 -11.35
N CYS A 43 -26.34 24.62 -11.62
CA CYS A 43 -25.74 25.12 -12.87
C CYS A 43 -26.18 24.20 -14.03
N GLU A 44 -26.71 24.78 -15.10
CA GLU A 44 -27.13 23.98 -16.27
C GLU A 44 -25.94 23.46 -17.09
N THR A 45 -24.75 24.02 -16.89
CA THR A 45 -23.52 23.51 -17.52
C THR A 45 -22.89 22.47 -16.63
N GLU A 46 -22.73 21.26 -17.15
CA GLU A 46 -22.08 20.15 -16.43
C GLU A 46 -20.59 20.41 -16.22
N GLY A 47 -20.04 19.79 -15.16
CA GLY A 47 -18.62 19.87 -14.85
C GLY A 47 -18.28 20.81 -13.70
N ALA A 48 -17.01 20.98 -13.43
CA ALA A 48 -16.47 21.83 -12.36
C ALA A 48 -16.50 23.33 -12.70
N CYS A 49 -16.81 23.70 -13.93
CA CYS A 49 -16.74 25.07 -14.43
C CYS A 49 -17.62 26.06 -13.65
N GLY A 50 -18.80 25.61 -13.19
CA GLY A 50 -19.71 26.44 -12.40
C GLY A 50 -19.28 26.68 -10.94
N ASN A 51 -18.33 25.93 -10.40
CA ASN A 51 -17.95 25.99 -8.97
C ASN A 51 -17.28 27.32 -8.56
N VAL A 52 -16.75 28.05 -9.52
CA VAL A 52 -15.89 29.21 -9.27
C VAL A 52 -16.67 30.49 -9.01
N TYR A 53 -17.92 30.56 -9.44
CA TYR A 53 -18.68 31.80 -9.46
C TYR A 53 -19.71 31.84 -8.35
N LEU A 54 -19.63 32.90 -7.54
CA LEU A 54 -20.62 33.31 -6.55
C LEU A 54 -20.86 34.81 -6.74
N GLY A 55 -22.07 35.26 -6.50
CA GLY A 55 -22.38 36.68 -6.62
C GLY A 55 -23.78 37.00 -7.11
N GLU A 56 -23.93 38.14 -7.76
CA GLU A 56 -25.23 38.65 -8.20
C GLU A 56 -25.71 37.90 -9.44
N LEU A 57 -26.94 37.37 -9.31
CA LEU A 57 -27.66 36.64 -10.36
C LEU A 57 -28.56 37.60 -11.17
N LEU A 58 -28.55 37.46 -12.48
CA LEU A 58 -29.40 38.18 -13.39
C LEU A 58 -30.58 37.30 -13.81
N PRO A 59 -31.85 37.71 -13.60
CA PRO A 59 -33.00 36.94 -14.04
C PRO A 59 -33.05 36.92 -15.58
N LEU A 60 -33.30 35.74 -16.16
CA LEU A 60 -33.51 35.60 -17.62
C LEU A 60 -34.93 35.95 -18.06
N GLU A 61 -35.83 36.08 -17.12
CA GLU A 61 -37.23 36.48 -17.33
C GLU A 61 -37.55 37.77 -16.54
N THR A 62 -38.54 38.53 -16.99
CA THR A 62 -38.92 39.74 -16.27
C THR A 62 -39.57 39.40 -14.93
N MET A 63 -38.95 39.81 -13.85
CA MET A 63 -39.41 39.60 -12.48
C MET A 63 -39.63 40.98 -11.81
N PRO A 64 -40.87 41.52 -11.92
CA PRO A 64 -41.18 42.78 -11.30
C PRO A 64 -40.98 42.65 -9.80
N ASP A 65 -40.64 43.49 -9.01
CA ASP A 65 -40.46 43.46 -7.56
C ASP A 65 -39.23 42.64 -7.04
N LEU A 66 -38.49 41.91 -7.88
CA LEU A 66 -37.22 41.31 -7.50
C LEU A 66 -36.16 42.42 -7.44
N ALA A 67 -35.68 42.71 -6.24
CA ALA A 67 -34.68 43.74 -6.04
C ALA A 67 -33.24 43.17 -6.02
N LYS A 68 -33.08 41.96 -5.48
CA LYS A 68 -31.77 41.34 -5.36
C LYS A 68 -31.88 39.82 -5.55
N ALA A 69 -30.99 39.28 -6.37
CA ALA A 69 -30.78 37.85 -6.55
C ALA A 69 -29.29 37.54 -6.36
N THR A 70 -28.94 36.59 -5.52
CA THR A 70 -27.55 36.31 -5.17
C THR A 70 -27.33 34.82 -5.08
N LEU A 71 -26.25 34.30 -5.68
CA LEU A 71 -25.71 32.98 -5.46
C LEU A 71 -24.68 33.09 -4.31
N GLU A 72 -25.00 32.47 -3.16
CA GLU A 72 -24.28 32.74 -1.90
C GLU A 72 -23.23 31.67 -1.57
N GLU A 73 -23.55 30.41 -1.81
CA GLU A 73 -22.74 29.31 -1.31
C GLU A 73 -22.82 28.10 -2.25
N LEU A 74 -21.69 27.43 -2.43
CA LEU A 74 -21.62 26.15 -3.11
C LEU A 74 -22.11 25.03 -2.18
N ARG A 75 -23.17 24.33 -2.59
CA ARG A 75 -23.76 23.23 -1.82
C ARG A 75 -23.12 21.89 -2.14
N THR A 76 -22.90 21.65 -3.39
CA THR A 76 -22.30 20.42 -3.93
C THR A 76 -21.43 20.82 -5.10
N ASP A 77 -20.20 20.37 -5.09
CA ASP A 77 -19.25 20.62 -6.16
C ASP A 77 -19.69 19.89 -7.45
N GLY A 78 -19.61 20.58 -8.57
CA GLY A 78 -19.66 19.94 -9.87
C GLY A 78 -18.32 19.29 -10.17
N GLU A 79 -18.34 18.13 -10.79
CA GLU A 79 -17.13 17.40 -11.18
C GLU A 79 -17.13 17.23 -12.70
N ASP A 80 -15.94 17.31 -13.29
CA ASP A 80 -15.76 17.02 -14.71
C ASP A 80 -15.90 15.52 -14.95
N ALA A 81 -16.32 15.13 -16.15
CA ALA A 81 -16.38 13.73 -16.53
C ALA A 81 -14.98 13.10 -16.42
N GLU A 82 -14.94 11.90 -15.80
CA GLU A 82 -13.70 11.13 -15.67
C GLU A 82 -13.06 10.93 -17.05
N GLY A 83 -11.78 11.27 -17.18
CA GLY A 83 -11.03 11.08 -18.40
C GLY A 83 -10.75 9.61 -18.71
N ASP A 84 -10.59 9.25 -19.98
CA ASP A 84 -10.35 7.86 -20.43
C ASP A 84 -9.15 7.21 -19.74
N GLU A 85 -8.09 7.96 -19.45
CA GLU A 85 -6.90 7.43 -18.76
C GLU A 85 -7.17 7.19 -17.27
N GLU A 86 -7.99 7.99 -16.62
CA GLU A 86 -8.39 7.81 -15.23
C GLU A 86 -9.34 6.63 -15.12
N LEU A 87 -10.33 6.55 -16.00
CA LEU A 87 -11.24 5.41 -16.12
C LEU A 87 -10.45 4.11 -16.35
N ARG A 88 -9.46 4.14 -17.25
CA ARG A 88 -8.59 3.00 -17.53
C ARG A 88 -7.79 2.59 -16.30
N LYS A 89 -7.18 3.53 -15.58
CA LYS A 89 -6.47 3.27 -14.31
C LYS A 89 -7.39 2.65 -13.27
N ARG A 90 -8.59 3.22 -13.07
CA ARG A 90 -9.59 2.72 -12.13
C ARG A 90 -10.09 1.32 -12.53
N PHE A 91 -10.30 1.10 -13.83
CA PHE A 91 -10.67 -0.20 -14.36
C PHE A 91 -9.60 -1.26 -14.10
N PHE A 92 -8.33 -0.98 -14.39
CA PHE A 92 -7.24 -1.92 -14.07
C PHE A 92 -7.07 -2.09 -12.56
N ALA A 93 -7.15 -1.04 -11.77
CA ALA A 93 -7.12 -1.13 -10.31
C ALA A 93 -8.26 -1.98 -9.74
N SER A 94 -9.41 -2.07 -10.42
CA SER A 94 -10.52 -2.94 -9.99
C SER A 94 -10.19 -4.43 -10.12
N PHE A 95 -9.32 -4.83 -11.05
CA PHE A 95 -8.81 -6.20 -11.12
C PHE A 95 -7.80 -6.51 -10.00
N ASP A 96 -7.05 -5.48 -9.56
CA ASP A 96 -6.13 -5.61 -8.42
C ASP A 96 -6.88 -5.54 -7.07
N ALA A 97 -8.06 -4.96 -7.06
CA ALA A 97 -8.96 -4.89 -5.91
C ALA A 97 -9.79 -6.18 -5.73
N ASP A 98 -9.23 -7.34 -6.12
CA ASP A 98 -9.85 -8.62 -5.83
C ASP A 98 -10.22 -8.70 -4.35
N ALA A 99 -11.46 -9.09 -4.09
CA ALA A 99 -11.90 -9.37 -2.74
C ALA A 99 -10.88 -10.34 -2.10
N PHE A 100 -10.39 -10.00 -0.90
CA PHE A 100 -9.46 -10.86 -0.18
C PHE A 100 -10.18 -12.17 0.15
N GLY A 101 -9.99 -13.17 -0.72
CA GLY A 101 -10.62 -14.49 -0.60
C GLY A 101 -9.96 -15.38 0.44
N GLY A 102 -8.80 -14.97 0.96
CA GLY A 102 -8.05 -15.70 1.98
C GLY A 102 -7.26 -16.89 1.45
N ASN A 103 -6.99 -16.93 0.15
CA ASN A 103 -6.06 -17.92 -0.40
C ASN A 103 -4.60 -17.50 -0.19
N ILE A 104 -3.66 -18.43 -0.47
CA ILE A 104 -2.22 -18.20 -0.27
C ILE A 104 -1.72 -17.00 -1.09
N ALA A 105 -2.20 -16.83 -2.32
CA ALA A 105 -1.79 -15.73 -3.20
C ALA A 105 -2.24 -14.37 -2.65
N ASP A 106 -3.45 -14.31 -2.08
CA ASP A 106 -3.98 -13.10 -1.46
C ASP A 106 -3.18 -12.71 -0.22
N TYR A 107 -2.85 -13.65 0.65
CA TYR A 107 -1.98 -13.40 1.80
C TYR A 107 -0.61 -12.90 1.33
N LYS A 108 0.02 -13.58 0.35
CA LYS A 108 1.31 -13.15 -0.21
C LYS A 108 1.21 -11.72 -0.76
N ARG A 109 0.20 -11.41 -1.56
CA ARG A 109 0.02 -10.08 -2.17
C ARG A 109 -0.19 -8.99 -1.12
N LYS A 110 -1.15 -9.16 -0.21
CA LYS A 110 -1.52 -8.14 0.78
C LYS A 110 -0.44 -7.93 1.84
N VAL A 111 0.14 -9.02 2.36
CA VAL A 111 1.14 -8.91 3.43
C VAL A 111 2.49 -8.45 2.90
N ASN A 112 2.92 -8.87 1.69
CA ASN A 112 4.14 -8.34 1.08
C ASN A 112 4.04 -6.84 0.70
N ALA A 113 2.83 -6.29 0.57
CA ALA A 113 2.62 -4.86 0.35
C ALA A 113 2.68 -4.04 1.66
N MET A 114 2.71 -4.68 2.82
CA MET A 114 2.80 -4.00 4.11
C MET A 114 4.21 -3.47 4.36
N GLN A 115 4.29 -2.43 5.19
CA GLN A 115 5.56 -1.82 5.53
C GLN A 115 6.48 -2.80 6.27
N ASN A 116 7.77 -2.76 5.97
CA ASN A 116 8.84 -3.59 6.56
C ASN A 116 8.75 -5.10 6.30
N VAL A 117 7.90 -5.56 5.39
CA VAL A 117 7.86 -6.96 4.96
C VAL A 117 8.75 -7.14 3.73
N GLY A 118 9.75 -8.04 3.82
CA GLY A 118 10.64 -8.42 2.72
C GLY A 118 10.23 -9.73 2.05
N GLY A 119 9.50 -10.59 2.77
CA GLY A 119 9.00 -11.85 2.21
C GLY A 119 8.16 -12.63 3.21
N LEU A 120 7.34 -13.53 2.67
CA LEU A 120 6.32 -14.25 3.42
C LEU A 120 6.21 -15.71 2.98
N LYS A 121 6.12 -16.62 3.95
CA LYS A 121 5.60 -17.99 3.77
C LYS A 121 4.28 -18.17 4.49
N VAL A 122 3.31 -18.79 3.82
CA VAL A 122 1.96 -19.05 4.33
C VAL A 122 1.80 -20.52 4.60
N TYR A 123 1.43 -20.88 5.83
CA TYR A 123 1.16 -22.25 6.26
C TYR A 123 -0.32 -22.38 6.61
N PRO A 124 -1.16 -22.92 5.71
CA PRO A 124 -2.58 -23.13 5.98
C PRO A 124 -2.79 -24.30 6.93
N ALA A 125 -3.81 -24.20 7.77
CA ALA A 125 -4.25 -25.25 8.70
C ALA A 125 -3.13 -25.81 9.62
N TRP A 126 -2.12 -25.00 9.94
CA TRP A 126 -0.93 -25.41 10.70
C TRP A 126 -1.24 -25.92 12.13
N ASN A 127 -2.37 -25.48 12.67
CA ASN A 127 -2.87 -25.91 14.00
C ASN A 127 -4.36 -26.25 13.95
N GLY A 128 -4.76 -26.98 12.88
CA GLY A 128 -6.16 -27.37 12.64
C GLY A 128 -6.92 -26.42 11.72
N GLY A 129 -8.16 -26.79 11.40
CA GLY A 129 -8.99 -26.03 10.48
C GLY A 129 -9.21 -24.58 10.89
N GLY A 130 -9.21 -23.65 9.94
CA GLY A 130 -9.37 -22.22 10.17
C GLY A 130 -8.14 -21.50 10.70
N THR A 131 -6.99 -22.20 10.87
CA THR A 131 -5.74 -21.56 11.31
C THR A 131 -4.80 -21.29 10.13
N VAL A 132 -4.14 -20.13 10.14
CA VAL A 132 -3.12 -19.75 9.16
C VAL A 132 -1.91 -19.23 9.92
N LYS A 133 -0.72 -19.73 9.58
CA LYS A 133 0.51 -19.17 10.09
C LYS A 133 1.26 -18.44 8.97
N LEU A 134 1.66 -17.22 9.26
CA LEU A 134 2.46 -16.37 8.40
C LEU A 134 3.86 -16.25 9.01
N VAL A 135 4.86 -16.71 8.26
CA VAL A 135 6.25 -16.57 8.67
C VAL A 135 6.91 -15.52 7.79
N LEU A 136 7.53 -14.51 8.41
CA LEU A 136 7.96 -13.28 7.77
C LEU A 136 9.48 -13.07 7.87
N ILE A 137 10.03 -12.42 6.84
CA ILE A 137 11.33 -11.74 6.89
C ILE A 137 11.13 -10.24 6.64
N ASP A 138 11.99 -9.42 7.21
CA ASP A 138 11.99 -7.98 7.00
C ASP A 138 12.62 -7.59 5.64
N GLN A 139 12.61 -6.29 5.31
CA GLN A 139 13.26 -5.78 4.10
C GLN A 139 14.78 -5.94 4.09
N GLY A 140 15.40 -6.16 5.24
CA GLY A 140 16.83 -6.52 5.40
C GLY A 140 17.10 -8.03 5.29
N TRP A 141 16.08 -8.82 4.93
CA TRP A 141 16.15 -10.28 4.80
C TRP A 141 16.53 -10.99 6.10
N ARG A 142 16.05 -10.46 7.22
CA ARG A 142 16.30 -10.97 8.57
C ARG A 142 14.99 -11.23 9.30
N ARG A 143 15.09 -11.77 10.52
CA ARG A 143 13.94 -11.88 11.39
C ARG A 143 13.46 -10.49 11.80
N PRO A 144 12.18 -10.15 11.60
CA PRO A 144 11.58 -8.92 12.13
C PRO A 144 11.67 -8.88 13.65
N THR A 145 11.70 -7.68 14.21
CA THR A 145 11.65 -7.48 15.67
C THR A 145 10.29 -7.87 16.23
N GLU A 146 10.22 -8.21 17.52
CA GLU A 146 8.96 -8.56 18.18
C GLU A 146 7.93 -7.41 18.13
N THR A 147 8.41 -6.16 18.12
CA THR A 147 7.54 -4.97 17.96
C THR A 147 6.91 -4.91 16.57
N GLU A 148 7.68 -5.18 15.51
CA GLU A 148 7.18 -5.23 14.13
C GLU A 148 6.21 -6.40 13.95
N LEU A 149 6.54 -7.58 14.46
CA LEU A 149 5.65 -8.74 14.43
C LEU A 149 4.32 -8.48 15.15
N ALA A 150 4.34 -7.82 16.30
CA ALA A 150 3.14 -7.46 17.04
C ALA A 150 2.29 -6.41 16.28
N ALA A 151 2.92 -5.45 15.60
CA ALA A 151 2.22 -4.48 14.77
C ALA A 151 1.54 -5.16 13.57
N LEU A 152 2.25 -6.05 12.87
CA LEU A 152 1.72 -6.83 11.75
C LEU A 152 0.59 -7.77 12.21
N GLN A 153 0.74 -8.44 13.36
CA GLN A 153 -0.32 -9.27 13.93
C GLN A 153 -1.59 -8.46 14.18
N LYS A 154 -1.46 -7.27 14.77
CA LYS A 154 -2.60 -6.38 15.04
C LYS A 154 -3.30 -5.91 13.78
N GLU A 155 -2.58 -5.70 12.69
CA GLU A 155 -3.14 -5.27 11.41
C GLU A 155 -3.80 -6.43 10.66
N ILE A 156 -3.21 -7.64 10.73
CA ILE A 156 -3.68 -8.80 9.98
C ILE A 156 -4.86 -9.49 10.68
N ASP A 157 -4.71 -9.85 11.93
CA ASP A 157 -5.74 -10.48 12.76
C ASP A 157 -5.51 -10.11 14.23
N PRO A 158 -6.18 -9.06 14.73
CA PRO A 158 -6.07 -8.64 16.13
C PRO A 158 -6.34 -9.80 17.08
N GLU A 159 -5.41 -10.06 18.01
CA GLU A 159 -5.52 -11.11 19.03
C GLU A 159 -5.61 -12.56 18.47
N SER A 160 -5.35 -12.80 17.19
CA SER A 160 -5.40 -14.12 16.54
C SER A 160 -6.73 -14.86 16.73
N LYS A 161 -7.83 -14.12 16.69
CA LYS A 161 -9.18 -14.69 16.96
C LYS A 161 -9.96 -15.04 15.69
N GLY A 162 -9.58 -14.49 14.53
CA GLY A 162 -10.29 -14.70 13.26
C GLY A 162 -11.67 -14.04 13.21
N GLU A 163 -11.84 -12.92 13.89
CA GLU A 163 -13.10 -12.17 13.97
C GLU A 163 -13.32 -11.27 12.76
N GLY A 164 -12.30 -11.08 11.90
CA GLY A 164 -12.37 -10.28 10.69
C GLY A 164 -12.25 -8.77 10.91
N TYR A 165 -11.72 -8.33 12.05
CA TYR A 165 -11.44 -6.91 12.32
C TYR A 165 -10.15 -6.41 11.67
N GLY A 166 -9.30 -7.31 11.20
CA GLY A 166 -8.08 -7.00 10.44
C GLY A 166 -8.24 -7.33 8.97
N ILE A 167 -7.09 -7.52 8.30
CA ILE A 167 -7.05 -7.90 6.88
C ILE A 167 -7.54 -9.34 6.67
N ALA A 168 -7.32 -10.22 7.65
CA ALA A 168 -7.67 -11.63 7.56
C ALA A 168 -9.20 -11.83 7.47
N PRO A 169 -9.69 -12.76 6.64
CA PRO A 169 -11.11 -13.06 6.55
C PRO A 169 -11.66 -13.64 7.85
N ILE A 170 -12.97 -13.45 8.06
CA ILE A 170 -13.70 -14.08 9.16
C ILE A 170 -13.44 -15.60 9.16
N GLY A 171 -13.12 -16.16 10.33
CA GLY A 171 -12.83 -17.58 10.50
C GLY A 171 -11.36 -17.96 10.30
N HIS A 172 -10.51 -17.05 9.79
CA HIS A 172 -9.08 -17.27 9.68
C HIS A 172 -8.36 -16.77 10.94
N LYS A 173 -7.99 -17.67 11.83
CA LYS A 173 -7.13 -17.35 12.97
C LYS A 173 -5.69 -17.30 12.52
N VAL A 174 -5.17 -16.08 12.35
CA VAL A 174 -3.84 -15.87 11.81
C VAL A 174 -2.82 -15.69 12.94
N THR A 175 -1.71 -16.43 12.84
CA THR A 175 -0.55 -16.28 13.70
C THR A 175 0.61 -15.74 12.88
N VAL A 176 1.19 -14.62 13.31
CA VAL A 176 2.33 -13.97 12.66
C VAL A 176 3.60 -14.30 13.46
N GLU A 177 4.58 -14.87 12.77
CA GLU A 177 5.89 -15.24 13.35
C GLU A 177 7.02 -14.74 12.47
N GLY A 178 8.17 -14.44 13.06
CA GLY A 178 9.41 -14.21 12.32
C GLY A 178 10.12 -15.52 12.01
N VAL A 179 10.95 -15.53 10.97
CA VAL A 179 11.81 -16.67 10.62
C VAL A 179 12.68 -17.09 11.79
N THR A 180 13.02 -18.37 11.84
CA THR A 180 14.07 -18.88 12.74
C THR A 180 15.42 -18.72 12.05
N GLU A 181 16.34 -18.01 12.71
CA GLU A 181 17.70 -17.82 12.21
C GLU A 181 18.56 -19.04 12.53
N VAL A 182 19.28 -19.54 11.54
CA VAL A 182 20.24 -20.62 11.68
C VAL A 182 21.65 -20.05 11.53
N ARG A 183 22.50 -20.26 12.54
CA ARG A 183 23.89 -19.81 12.50
C ARG A 183 24.73 -20.76 11.65
N CYS A 184 25.47 -20.21 10.70
CA CYS A 184 26.45 -20.91 9.87
C CYS A 184 27.85 -20.50 10.32
N ASN A 185 28.53 -21.36 11.04
CA ASN A 185 29.97 -21.16 11.39
C ASN A 185 30.82 -21.77 10.27
N ILE A 186 31.53 -20.92 9.55
CA ILE A 186 32.38 -21.32 8.43
C ILE A 186 33.81 -21.43 8.95
N ALA A 187 34.46 -22.56 8.69
CA ALA A 187 35.87 -22.79 8.93
C ALA A 187 36.59 -22.99 7.58
N LEU A 188 37.65 -22.23 7.35
CA LEU A 188 38.42 -22.27 6.11
C LEU A 188 39.89 -22.41 6.43
N GLN A 189 40.60 -23.26 5.66
CA GLN A 189 42.02 -23.30 5.59
C GLN A 189 42.46 -22.84 4.21
N LEU A 190 43.19 -21.72 4.15
CA LEU A 190 43.53 -21.02 2.92
C LEU A 190 45.06 -20.90 2.75
N SER A 191 45.49 -20.96 1.50
CA SER A 191 46.77 -20.45 1.08
C SER A 191 46.59 -19.02 0.58
N VAL A 192 47.38 -18.08 1.10
CA VAL A 192 47.32 -16.66 0.73
C VAL A 192 48.64 -16.20 0.11
N ALA A 193 48.56 -15.20 -0.77
CA ALA A 193 49.69 -14.60 -1.42
C ALA A 193 50.62 -13.90 -0.40
N GLU A 194 51.91 -13.88 -0.64
CA GLU A 194 52.92 -13.34 0.30
C GLU A 194 52.84 -11.83 0.49
N ASP A 195 52.29 -11.12 -0.50
CA ASP A 195 52.16 -9.66 -0.55
C ASP A 195 50.86 -9.14 0.10
N VAL A 196 49.99 -10.02 0.58
CA VAL A 196 48.68 -9.63 1.15
C VAL A 196 48.60 -9.93 2.64
N THR A 197 48.04 -8.99 3.41
CA THR A 197 47.84 -9.21 4.84
C THR A 197 46.63 -10.11 5.12
N LYS A 198 46.75 -11.01 6.09
CA LYS A 198 45.65 -11.92 6.49
C LYS A 198 44.39 -11.16 6.88
N GLY A 199 44.51 -9.96 7.48
CA GLY A 199 43.37 -9.11 7.87
C GLY A 199 42.56 -8.63 6.66
N THR A 200 43.25 -8.20 5.59
CA THR A 200 42.59 -7.76 4.35
C THR A 200 41.85 -8.91 3.68
N VAL A 201 42.43 -10.09 3.61
CA VAL A 201 41.76 -11.28 3.05
C VAL A 201 40.53 -11.65 3.88
N LEU A 202 40.64 -11.65 5.22
CA LEU A 202 39.51 -11.96 6.11
C LEU A 202 38.35 -10.98 5.92
N THR A 203 38.61 -9.69 5.76
CA THR A 203 37.55 -8.68 5.51
C THR A 203 36.86 -8.98 4.19
N LYS A 204 37.59 -9.14 3.10
CA LYS A 204 37.02 -9.44 1.77
C LYS A 204 36.24 -10.76 1.76
N LEU A 205 36.72 -11.82 2.41
CA LEU A 205 36.01 -13.08 2.58
C LEU A 205 34.67 -12.89 3.33
N THR A 206 34.71 -12.12 4.41
CA THR A 206 33.50 -11.83 5.20
C THR A 206 32.47 -11.07 4.37
N GLU A 207 32.89 -10.11 3.57
CA GLU A 207 32.04 -9.38 2.63
C GLU A 207 31.45 -10.32 1.56
N GLY A 208 32.30 -11.15 0.92
CA GLY A 208 31.88 -12.11 -0.10
C GLY A 208 30.89 -13.15 0.42
N PHE A 209 31.09 -13.67 1.63
CA PHE A 209 30.16 -14.61 2.26
C PHE A 209 28.89 -13.92 2.71
N SER A 210 28.96 -12.69 3.21
CA SER A 210 27.78 -11.90 3.58
C SER A 210 26.87 -11.68 2.38
N ALA A 211 27.45 -11.34 1.22
CA ALA A 211 26.72 -11.19 -0.04
C ALA A 211 26.05 -12.51 -0.50
N TYR A 212 26.78 -13.64 -0.39
CA TYR A 212 26.23 -14.96 -0.70
C TYR A 212 25.03 -15.33 0.19
N PHE A 213 25.14 -15.10 1.50
CA PHE A 213 24.04 -15.37 2.40
C PHE A 213 22.86 -14.39 2.21
N GLU A 214 23.13 -13.17 1.81
CA GLU A 214 22.07 -12.22 1.47
C GLU A 214 21.30 -12.68 0.23
N GLU A 215 22.00 -13.15 -0.81
CA GLU A 215 21.40 -13.72 -2.02
C GLU A 215 20.51 -14.94 -1.68
N LEU A 216 20.96 -15.83 -0.81
CA LEU A 216 20.16 -16.95 -0.33
C LEU A 216 18.90 -16.48 0.41
N ARG A 217 19.03 -15.49 1.30
CA ARG A 217 17.89 -14.96 2.08
C ARG A 217 16.86 -14.29 1.20
N LYS A 218 17.27 -13.55 0.14
CA LYS A 218 16.36 -12.95 -0.84
C LYS A 218 15.45 -13.99 -1.49
N ASN A 219 15.93 -15.19 -1.72
CA ASN A 219 15.18 -16.27 -2.35
C ASN A 219 14.37 -17.12 -1.35
N TRP A 220 14.43 -16.80 -0.05
CA TRP A 220 13.80 -17.63 0.99
C TRP A 220 12.29 -17.79 0.83
N ALA A 221 11.58 -16.74 0.48
CA ALA A 221 10.11 -16.75 0.38
C ALA A 221 9.59 -17.66 -0.73
N ASP A 222 10.38 -17.84 -1.80
CA ASP A 222 10.01 -18.59 -3.00
C ASP A 222 10.68 -19.99 -3.07
N SER A 223 11.50 -20.33 -2.08
CA SER A 223 12.21 -21.62 -2.01
C SER A 223 11.65 -22.47 -0.88
N ASP A 224 11.43 -23.75 -1.12
CA ASP A 224 11.06 -24.69 -0.04
C ASP A 224 12.19 -24.82 0.98
N PHE A 225 13.43 -24.88 0.50
CA PHE A 225 14.63 -25.03 1.30
C PHE A 225 15.74 -24.10 0.82
N LEU A 226 16.49 -23.53 1.76
CA LEU A 226 17.76 -22.86 1.46
C LEU A 226 18.92 -23.84 1.70
N THR A 227 19.69 -24.11 0.65
CA THR A 227 20.84 -25.00 0.75
C THR A 227 22.14 -24.21 0.70
N VAL A 228 22.89 -24.22 1.78
CA VAL A 228 24.26 -23.70 1.82
C VAL A 228 25.20 -24.79 1.31
N ARG A 229 25.89 -24.54 0.20
CA ARG A 229 26.83 -25.50 -0.41
C ARG A 229 28.28 -25.10 -0.12
N ILE A 230 29.06 -26.05 0.36
CA ILE A 230 30.51 -25.85 0.59
C ILE A 230 31.20 -25.41 -0.70
N SER A 231 30.89 -26.03 -1.83
CA SER A 231 31.45 -25.66 -3.13
C SER A 231 31.23 -24.19 -3.53
N HIS A 232 30.12 -23.60 -3.12
CA HIS A 232 29.88 -22.17 -3.35
C HIS A 232 30.72 -21.29 -2.43
N LEU A 233 30.96 -21.72 -1.19
CA LEU A 233 31.84 -21.02 -0.26
C LEU A 233 33.29 -21.10 -0.73
N GLU A 234 33.76 -22.28 -1.21
CA GLU A 234 35.06 -22.47 -1.79
C GLU A 234 35.28 -21.60 -3.04
N SER A 235 34.32 -21.57 -3.96
CA SER A 235 34.36 -20.70 -5.14
C SER A 235 34.46 -19.22 -4.76
N ARG A 236 33.63 -18.74 -3.82
CA ARG A 236 33.70 -17.35 -3.34
C ARG A 236 35.03 -17.03 -2.64
N ALA A 237 35.56 -18.01 -1.93
CA ALA A 237 36.87 -17.84 -1.31
C ALA A 237 38.00 -17.73 -2.35
N LEU A 238 38.00 -18.57 -3.40
CA LEU A 238 38.97 -18.52 -4.51
C LEU A 238 38.85 -17.23 -5.34
N GLU A 239 37.62 -16.65 -5.45
CA GLU A 239 37.43 -15.38 -6.14
C GLU A 239 37.91 -14.17 -5.33
N THR A 240 38.29 -14.38 -4.05
CA THR A 240 38.78 -13.31 -3.18
C THR A 240 40.22 -12.96 -3.48
N ASP A 241 40.51 -11.70 -3.79
CA ASP A 241 41.86 -11.24 -4.05
C ASP A 241 42.80 -11.56 -2.90
N GLY A 242 43.93 -12.15 -3.22
CA GLY A 242 44.96 -12.55 -2.25
C GLY A 242 44.79 -13.97 -1.73
N VAL A 243 43.72 -14.70 -2.09
CA VAL A 243 43.59 -16.14 -1.87
C VAL A 243 44.21 -16.87 -3.05
N VAL A 244 45.14 -17.77 -2.76
CA VAL A 244 45.81 -18.61 -3.78
C VAL A 244 45.13 -19.95 -3.92
N ASP A 245 44.74 -20.56 -2.79
CA ASP A 245 44.08 -21.87 -2.79
C ASP A 245 43.21 -22.05 -1.52
N VAL A 246 42.18 -22.89 -1.63
CA VAL A 246 41.34 -23.35 -0.51
C VAL A 246 41.68 -24.79 -0.20
N LEU A 247 42.35 -25.00 0.92
CA LEU A 247 42.85 -26.33 1.33
C LEU A 247 41.76 -27.17 2.04
N ASP A 248 40.86 -26.48 2.81
CA ASP A 248 39.76 -27.12 3.49
C ASP A 248 38.62 -26.09 3.72
N CYS A 249 37.38 -26.56 3.66
CA CYS A 249 36.20 -25.78 3.92
C CYS A 249 35.16 -26.61 4.66
N GLY A 250 34.70 -26.11 5.82
CA GLY A 250 33.67 -26.78 6.62
C GLY A 250 32.62 -25.82 7.13
N ILE A 251 31.41 -26.34 7.39
CA ILE A 251 30.27 -25.63 7.98
C ILE A 251 29.90 -26.35 9.25
N ASN A 252 29.80 -25.60 10.37
CA ASN A 252 29.40 -26.10 11.69
C ASN A 252 30.15 -27.35 12.14
N GLY A 253 31.45 -27.46 11.81
CA GLY A 253 32.31 -28.56 12.18
C GLY A 253 32.16 -29.85 11.35
N GLY A 254 31.41 -29.79 10.26
CA GLY A 254 31.22 -30.91 9.32
C GLY A 254 31.51 -30.49 7.87
N SER A 255 31.88 -31.45 7.03
CA SER A 255 32.02 -31.31 5.57
C SER A 255 30.71 -31.53 4.82
N GLY A 256 29.55 -31.32 5.46
CA GLY A 256 28.23 -31.63 4.94
C GLY A 256 27.43 -30.43 4.49
N LYS A 257 26.33 -30.70 3.75
CA LYS A 257 25.36 -29.69 3.37
C LYS A 257 24.50 -29.32 4.60
N LEU A 258 24.34 -28.03 4.89
CA LEU A 258 23.30 -27.55 5.79
C LEU A 258 22.02 -27.42 4.98
N ILE A 259 20.97 -28.08 5.41
CA ILE A 259 19.63 -28.00 4.84
C ILE A 259 18.79 -27.04 5.66
#